data_c41c410840375bc5000882d331f419fa
#
_entry.id   c41c410840375bc5000882d331f419fa
#
_cell.length_a   1.000
_cell.length_b   1.000
_cell.length_c   1.000
_cell.angle_alpha   90.00
_cell.angle_beta   90.00
_cell.angle_gamma   90.00
#
_symmetry.space_group_name_H-M   'P 1'
#
loop_
_entity.id
_entity.type
_entity.pdbx_description
1 polymer ?
#
loop_
_entity_poly.entity_id
_entity_poly.type
_entity_poly.pdbx_seq_one_letter_code
_entity_poly.pdbx_strand_id
1 'polypeptide(L)'
;MSMKLISNQERERLATIKAFLKSENLSLRSLVKIKGDASFRTYYRIKNSDLILMDADPKTNEKISSFIKVQKILSQYGVRVPEIYKKDVSSGLMIIEDLGMKRFLDYSDDSKFLLLLYRECGQELGSIHNQSILKPSEIKNLKKYTLNEQMKETELFFDWYLEKHLNKTILDSDKKKFRKIFRNIYKKLNIKNYCLVLRDFHVDNIIPTQVPQKYDGKTPISSKYFNLGIIDFQDALVGSPAYDLSSLIEDVRAPINEEMKKKIIFIYKVATKGFIKNNSSKIGKPDPQWHKFTPQYEDEDLYYKLKNIAEDTFNDFETKVSYFSIQRNLKILGIFCRLKYRDKKTTYIKYLPQAKKFVRDNLKNPQFEELKNWFIENKINV
;
A
#
# COMPACT_ATOMS: atom_id res chain seq x y z
N MET A 1 30.07 15.92 24.94
CA MET A 1 29.04 15.02 24.46
C MET A 1 28.28 14.44 25.64
N SER A 2 27.07 14.90 25.90
CA SER A 2 26.25 14.45 27.03
C SER A 2 25.84 12.99 26.81
N MET A 3 26.28 12.10 27.70
CA MET A 3 25.79 10.72 27.80
C MET A 3 24.32 10.79 28.18
N LYS A 4 23.41 10.59 27.21
CA LYS A 4 22.00 10.35 27.51
C LYS A 4 21.93 9.09 28.39
N LEU A 5 21.46 9.23 29.62
CA LEU A 5 21.12 8.10 30.48
C LEU A 5 20.08 7.23 29.77
N ILE A 6 20.47 6.01 29.40
CA ILE A 6 19.57 5.02 28.79
C ILE A 6 18.54 4.64 29.87
N SER A 7 17.27 4.74 29.56
CA SER A 7 16.19 4.36 30.48
C SER A 7 16.25 2.86 30.81
N ASN A 8 15.66 2.46 31.94
CA ASN A 8 15.60 1.03 32.32
C ASN A 8 14.90 0.21 31.25
N GLN A 9 13.86 0.76 30.63
CA GLN A 9 13.09 0.12 29.56
C GLN A 9 13.95 -0.11 28.31
N GLU A 10 14.76 0.86 27.92
CA GLU A 10 15.70 0.70 26.81
C GLU A 10 16.78 -0.34 27.10
N ARG A 11 17.26 -0.42 28.35
CA ARG A 11 18.24 -1.45 28.77
C ARG A 11 17.64 -2.85 28.68
N GLU A 12 16.42 -3.05 29.18
CA GLU A 12 15.69 -4.33 29.07
C GLU A 12 15.49 -4.73 27.61
N ARG A 13 15.08 -3.78 26.76
CA ARG A 13 14.89 -4.05 25.34
C ARG A 13 16.19 -4.46 24.65
N LEU A 14 17.28 -3.76 24.92
CA LEU A 14 18.61 -4.10 24.40
C LEU A 14 19.08 -5.48 24.87
N ALA A 15 18.79 -5.87 26.11
CA ALA A 15 19.11 -7.21 26.62
C ALA A 15 18.33 -8.29 25.86
N THR A 16 17.04 -8.07 25.59
CA THR A 16 16.19 -8.96 24.78
C THR A 16 16.74 -9.11 23.36
N ILE A 17 17.05 -8.00 22.69
CA ILE A 17 17.66 -8.00 21.36
C ILE A 17 18.99 -8.76 21.37
N LYS A 18 19.84 -8.52 22.38
CA LYS A 18 21.14 -9.21 22.51
C LYS A 18 20.97 -10.72 22.65
N ALA A 19 20.02 -11.18 23.46
CA ALA A 19 19.73 -12.60 23.64
C ALA A 19 19.25 -13.24 22.31
N PHE A 20 18.33 -12.58 21.60
CA PHE A 20 17.84 -13.05 20.31
C PHE A 20 18.95 -13.12 19.24
N LEU A 21 19.81 -12.11 19.15
CA LEU A 21 20.94 -12.13 18.21
C LEU A 21 21.96 -13.21 18.54
N LYS A 22 22.22 -13.46 19.84
CA LYS A 22 23.16 -14.49 20.28
C LYS A 22 22.72 -15.88 19.83
N SER A 23 21.42 -16.19 19.80
CA SER A 23 20.91 -17.48 19.30
C SER A 23 21.19 -17.71 17.80
N GLU A 24 21.52 -16.64 17.06
CA GLU A 24 21.85 -16.67 15.63
C GLU A 24 23.33 -16.35 15.36
N ASN A 25 24.20 -16.43 16.39
CA ASN A 25 25.63 -16.11 16.31
C ASN A 25 25.91 -14.64 15.87
N LEU A 26 24.96 -13.74 16.11
CA LEU A 26 25.04 -12.33 15.77
C LEU A 26 25.28 -11.48 17.05
N SER A 27 25.69 -10.23 16.87
CA SER A 27 25.94 -9.32 17.97
C SER A 27 25.33 -7.94 17.74
N LEU A 28 25.12 -7.18 18.82
CA LEU A 28 24.67 -5.78 18.74
C LEU A 28 25.62 -4.89 17.92
N ARG A 29 26.92 -5.22 17.88
CA ARG A 29 27.94 -4.44 17.13
C ARG A 29 27.78 -4.57 15.61
N SER A 30 27.11 -5.61 15.14
CA SER A 30 26.81 -5.80 13.72
C SER A 30 25.61 -4.97 13.26
N LEU A 31 24.86 -4.36 14.15
CA LEU A 31 23.63 -3.63 13.80
C LEU A 31 23.93 -2.19 13.36
N VAL A 32 23.35 -1.81 12.23
CA VAL A 32 23.29 -0.43 11.72
C VAL A 32 21.83 0.00 11.63
N LYS A 33 21.44 0.95 12.47
CA LYS A 33 20.05 1.44 12.50
C LYS A 33 19.66 2.05 11.14
N ILE A 34 18.58 1.56 10.56
CA ILE A 34 17.96 2.17 9.39
C ILE A 34 17.14 3.37 9.89
N LYS A 35 17.29 4.50 9.21
CA LYS A 35 16.49 5.69 9.52
C LYS A 35 15.02 5.37 9.25
N GLY A 36 14.26 5.18 10.32
CA GLY A 36 12.83 4.85 10.23
C GLY A 36 11.97 6.08 9.94
N ASP A 37 10.82 5.84 9.38
CA ASP A 37 9.79 6.83 9.11
C ASP A 37 8.79 6.97 10.28
N ALA A 38 7.50 6.92 10.04
CA ALA A 38 6.45 7.15 11.03
C ALA A 38 6.05 5.92 11.87
N SER A 39 6.72 4.78 11.69
CA SER A 39 6.43 3.53 12.40
C SER A 39 7.04 3.48 13.81
N PHE A 40 6.41 2.72 14.71
CA PHE A 40 7.01 2.34 16.01
C PHE A 40 7.99 1.18 15.88
N ARG A 41 8.09 0.53 14.71
CA ARG A 41 9.09 -0.50 14.43
C ARG A 41 10.44 0.15 14.18
N THR A 42 11.47 -0.52 14.66
CA THR A 42 12.86 -0.12 14.36
C THR A 42 13.50 -1.22 13.52
N TYR A 43 14.21 -0.82 12.48
CA TYR A 43 14.90 -1.72 11.59
C TYR A 43 16.42 -1.50 11.69
N TYR A 44 17.18 -2.58 11.66
CA TYR A 44 18.64 -2.56 11.68
C TYR A 44 19.18 -3.46 10.59
N ARG A 45 20.04 -2.95 9.73
CA ARG A 45 20.84 -3.78 8.85
C ARG A 45 21.90 -4.52 9.63
N ILE A 46 22.13 -5.78 9.30
CA ILE A 46 23.18 -6.60 9.87
C ILE A 46 24.39 -6.49 8.95
N LYS A 47 25.49 -5.95 9.47
CA LYS A 47 26.72 -5.75 8.68
C LYS A 47 27.21 -7.04 8.06
N ASN A 48 27.72 -6.95 6.84
CA ASN A 48 28.29 -8.06 6.05
C ASN A 48 27.29 -9.21 5.82
N SER A 49 26.01 -8.87 5.70
CA SER A 49 24.94 -9.83 5.35
C SER A 49 23.80 -9.12 4.63
N ASP A 50 22.95 -9.90 3.96
CA ASP A 50 21.73 -9.44 3.33
C ASP A 50 20.54 -9.64 4.29
N LEU A 51 20.73 -9.22 5.56
CA LEU A 51 19.75 -9.42 6.63
C LEU A 51 19.42 -8.11 7.34
N ILE A 52 18.15 -8.03 7.77
CA ILE A 52 17.62 -6.96 8.60
C ILE A 52 17.05 -7.55 9.89
N LEU A 53 17.42 -6.99 11.03
CA LEU A 53 16.68 -7.18 12.26
C LEU A 53 15.50 -6.20 12.29
N MET A 54 14.28 -6.72 12.41
CA MET A 54 13.09 -5.94 12.71
C MET A 54 12.78 -6.05 14.20
N ASP A 55 12.68 -4.91 14.84
CA ASP A 55 12.32 -4.72 16.25
C ASP A 55 10.94 -4.04 16.34
N ALA A 56 9.92 -4.82 16.72
CA ALA A 56 8.55 -4.39 16.96
C ALA A 56 8.20 -4.70 18.42
N ASP A 57 8.62 -3.82 19.36
CA ASP A 57 8.42 -4.02 20.79
C ASP A 57 6.92 -4.24 21.10
N PRO A 58 6.52 -5.38 21.70
CA PRO A 58 5.12 -5.66 22.03
C PRO A 58 4.47 -4.60 22.94
N LYS A 59 5.28 -3.84 23.69
CA LYS A 59 4.81 -2.73 24.53
C LYS A 59 4.28 -1.55 23.69
N THR A 60 4.60 -1.48 22.39
CA THR A 60 4.17 -0.39 21.47
C THR A 60 2.90 -0.69 20.69
N ASN A 61 2.18 -1.77 21.01
CA ASN A 61 1.02 -2.29 20.25
C ASN A 61 1.33 -2.75 18.81
N GLU A 62 2.61 -2.80 18.42
CA GLU A 62 3.03 -3.35 17.14
C GLU A 62 3.12 -4.89 17.23
N LYS A 63 2.45 -5.57 16.30
CA LYS A 63 2.45 -7.04 16.29
C LYS A 63 3.11 -7.56 15.02
N ILE A 64 4.16 -8.37 15.18
CA ILE A 64 4.81 -9.03 14.05
C ILE A 64 3.92 -10.11 13.41
N SER A 65 2.87 -10.56 14.11
CA SER A 65 1.92 -11.54 13.59
C SER A 65 1.20 -11.07 12.31
N SER A 66 0.89 -9.78 12.20
CA SER A 66 0.31 -9.20 10.97
C SER A 66 1.30 -9.25 9.81
N PHE A 67 2.57 -8.90 10.06
CA PHE A 67 3.63 -9.02 9.06
C PHE A 67 3.78 -10.46 8.57
N ILE A 68 3.92 -11.42 9.49
CA ILE A 68 4.07 -12.85 9.17
C ILE A 68 2.89 -13.35 8.33
N LYS A 69 1.68 -12.98 8.72
CA LYS A 69 0.45 -13.40 8.02
C LYS A 69 0.41 -12.89 6.59
N VAL A 70 0.63 -11.58 6.38
CA VAL A 70 0.54 -10.98 5.05
C VAL A 70 1.72 -11.40 4.19
N GLN A 71 2.93 -11.49 4.77
CA GLN A 71 4.11 -12.02 4.08
C GLN A 71 3.84 -13.42 3.50
N LYS A 72 3.25 -14.33 4.30
CA LYS A 72 2.89 -15.67 3.84
C LYS A 72 1.91 -15.64 2.66
N ILE A 73 0.87 -14.80 2.74
CA ILE A 73 -0.13 -14.64 1.65
C ILE A 73 0.58 -14.17 0.37
N LEU A 74 1.37 -13.11 0.45
CA LEU A 74 2.07 -12.54 -0.70
C LEU A 74 3.07 -13.52 -1.32
N SER A 75 3.84 -14.24 -0.50
CA SER A 75 4.75 -15.29 -0.99
C SER A 75 4.01 -16.41 -1.71
N GLN A 76 2.82 -16.83 -1.22
CA GLN A 76 1.97 -17.81 -1.89
C GLN A 76 1.39 -17.31 -3.22
N TYR A 77 1.29 -15.99 -3.41
CA TYR A 77 0.91 -15.37 -4.67
C TYR A 77 2.08 -15.18 -5.65
N GLY A 78 3.30 -15.57 -5.23
CA GLY A 78 4.52 -15.39 -6.01
C GLY A 78 5.11 -13.98 -5.95
N VAL A 79 4.60 -13.13 -5.06
CA VAL A 79 5.08 -11.77 -4.87
C VAL A 79 6.41 -11.77 -4.14
N ARG A 80 7.36 -10.97 -4.63
CA ARG A 80 8.66 -10.78 -3.99
C ARG A 80 8.53 -9.91 -2.74
N VAL A 81 8.60 -10.54 -1.58
CA VAL A 81 8.60 -9.89 -0.26
C VAL A 81 9.78 -10.41 0.56
N PRO A 82 10.23 -9.69 1.60
CA PRO A 82 11.32 -10.16 2.45
C PRO A 82 11.06 -11.57 3.01
N GLU A 83 12.00 -12.47 2.85
CA GLU A 83 11.96 -13.78 3.53
C GLU A 83 12.15 -13.62 5.03
N ILE A 84 11.49 -14.50 5.81
CA ILE A 84 11.62 -14.51 7.27
C ILE A 84 12.54 -15.66 7.65
N TYR A 85 13.77 -15.35 8.06
CA TYR A 85 14.75 -16.35 8.47
C TYR A 85 14.57 -16.80 9.92
N LYS A 86 14.27 -15.85 10.81
CA LYS A 86 14.04 -16.13 12.23
C LYS A 86 12.96 -15.22 12.79
N LYS A 87 12.19 -15.72 13.72
CA LYS A 87 11.19 -14.93 14.44
C LYS A 87 11.04 -15.37 15.88
N ASP A 88 10.83 -14.40 16.75
CA ASP A 88 10.34 -14.59 18.11
C ASP A 88 9.12 -13.69 18.32
N VAL A 89 7.94 -14.33 18.26
CA VAL A 89 6.66 -13.61 18.36
C VAL A 89 6.47 -13.00 19.74
N SER A 90 6.98 -13.63 20.77
CA SER A 90 6.84 -13.18 22.18
C SER A 90 7.62 -11.91 22.43
N SER A 91 8.82 -11.79 21.89
CA SER A 91 9.66 -10.62 22.02
C SER A 91 9.43 -9.58 20.91
N GLY A 92 8.69 -9.92 19.85
CA GLY A 92 8.45 -9.03 18.71
C GLY A 92 9.72 -8.78 17.87
N LEU A 93 10.60 -9.79 17.76
CA LEU A 93 11.85 -9.71 17.00
C LEU A 93 11.80 -10.65 15.79
N MET A 94 12.31 -10.16 14.65
CA MET A 94 12.50 -10.99 13.45
C MET A 94 13.80 -10.64 12.74
N ILE A 95 14.43 -11.67 12.16
CA ILE A 95 15.46 -11.51 11.12
C ILE A 95 14.80 -11.78 9.78
N ILE A 96 14.84 -10.78 8.92
CA ILE A 96 14.24 -10.81 7.58
C ILE A 96 15.31 -10.47 6.54
N GLU A 97 15.00 -10.80 5.30
CA GLU A 97 15.84 -10.46 4.15
C GLU A 97 15.95 -8.95 3.94
N ASP A 98 17.14 -8.46 3.58
CA ASP A 98 17.36 -7.11 3.05
C ASP A 98 17.21 -7.12 1.53
N LEU A 99 16.14 -6.56 1.02
CA LEU A 99 15.90 -6.44 -0.43
C LEU A 99 16.81 -5.41 -1.11
N GLY A 100 17.67 -4.74 -0.35
CA GLY A 100 18.61 -3.76 -0.86
C GLY A 100 18.29 -2.32 -0.49
N MET A 101 19.15 -1.41 -0.95
CA MET A 101 19.07 0.02 -0.60
C MET A 101 18.43 0.89 -1.68
N LYS A 102 18.55 0.48 -2.93
CA LYS A 102 18.04 1.26 -4.05
C LYS A 102 16.52 1.15 -4.14
N ARG A 103 15.87 2.28 -3.99
CA ARG A 103 14.42 2.41 -4.07
C ARG A 103 13.99 2.81 -5.48
N PHE A 104 12.70 2.74 -5.72
CA PHE A 104 12.09 3.09 -7.00
C PHE A 104 12.55 4.47 -7.53
N LEU A 105 12.57 5.49 -6.67
CA LEU A 105 12.96 6.86 -7.06
C LEU A 105 14.46 7.04 -7.33
N ASP A 106 15.32 6.13 -6.89
CA ASP A 106 16.75 6.18 -7.23
C ASP A 106 17.01 5.91 -8.72
N TYR A 107 15.96 5.57 -9.48
CA TYR A 107 15.97 5.38 -10.93
C TYR A 107 15.25 6.49 -11.69
N SER A 108 14.88 7.59 -11.03
CA SER A 108 14.08 8.69 -11.61
C SER A 108 14.76 9.43 -12.77
N ASP A 109 16.09 9.39 -12.84
CA ASP A 109 16.85 10.05 -13.90
C ASP A 109 16.75 9.33 -15.26
N ASP A 110 16.34 8.05 -15.28
CA ASP A 110 16.05 7.29 -16.49
C ASP A 110 14.54 7.18 -16.72
N SER A 111 14.00 8.08 -17.54
CA SER A 111 12.55 8.14 -17.81
C SER A 111 12.00 6.88 -18.48
N LYS A 112 12.82 6.16 -19.28
CA LYS A 112 12.39 4.91 -19.93
C LYS A 112 12.32 3.78 -18.90
N PHE A 113 13.33 3.70 -18.03
CA PHE A 113 13.34 2.72 -16.96
C PHE A 113 12.24 3.00 -15.94
N LEU A 114 12.00 4.27 -15.61
CA LEU A 114 10.91 4.66 -14.73
C LEU A 114 9.53 4.24 -15.29
N LEU A 115 9.30 4.43 -16.61
CA LEU A 115 8.07 3.96 -17.26
C LEU A 115 7.94 2.44 -17.16
N LEU A 116 9.05 1.71 -17.34
CA LEU A 116 9.07 0.26 -17.20
C LEU A 116 8.73 -0.17 -15.77
N LEU A 117 9.32 0.48 -14.77
CA LEU A 117 8.99 0.20 -13.35
C LEU A 117 7.50 0.39 -13.05
N TYR A 118 6.91 1.49 -13.51
CA TYR A 118 5.47 1.71 -13.34
C TYR A 118 4.61 0.69 -14.08
N ARG A 119 5.06 0.25 -15.25
CA ARG A 119 4.38 -0.83 -16.01
C ARG A 119 4.37 -2.12 -15.19
N GLU A 120 5.52 -2.52 -14.68
CA GLU A 120 5.64 -3.74 -13.85
C GLU A 120 4.82 -3.61 -12.55
N CYS A 121 4.78 -2.43 -11.92
CA CYS A 121 3.91 -2.19 -10.78
C CYS A 121 2.42 -2.40 -11.12
N GLY A 122 1.97 -1.93 -12.27
CA GLY A 122 0.59 -2.14 -12.72
C GLY A 122 0.26 -3.62 -12.97
N GLN A 123 1.20 -4.39 -13.55
CA GLN A 123 1.07 -5.83 -13.78
C GLN A 123 1.10 -6.61 -12.47
N GLU A 124 2.05 -6.32 -11.59
CA GLU A 124 2.19 -6.98 -10.29
C GLU A 124 0.94 -6.76 -9.42
N LEU A 125 0.45 -5.52 -9.38
CA LEU A 125 -0.76 -5.20 -8.64
C LEU A 125 -1.98 -5.96 -9.20
N GLY A 126 -2.11 -6.04 -10.53
CA GLY A 126 -3.12 -6.85 -11.20
C GLY A 126 -3.02 -8.33 -10.81
N SER A 127 -1.81 -8.87 -10.77
CA SER A 127 -1.53 -10.25 -10.34
C SER A 127 -1.95 -10.50 -8.89
N ILE A 128 -1.55 -9.62 -7.96
CA ILE A 128 -1.91 -9.71 -6.54
C ILE A 128 -3.43 -9.74 -6.35
N HIS A 129 -4.14 -8.82 -7.01
CA HIS A 129 -5.60 -8.75 -6.92
C HIS A 129 -6.25 -10.01 -7.48
N ASN A 130 -5.80 -10.49 -8.65
CA ASN A 130 -6.31 -11.72 -9.27
C ASN A 130 -6.09 -12.94 -8.36
N GLN A 131 -4.88 -13.11 -7.82
CA GLN A 131 -4.59 -14.23 -6.90
C GLN A 131 -5.48 -14.19 -5.65
N SER A 132 -5.71 -13.00 -5.08
CA SER A 132 -6.56 -12.85 -3.92
C SER A 132 -8.05 -13.17 -4.19
N ILE A 133 -8.49 -12.99 -5.43
CA ILE A 133 -9.83 -13.35 -5.89
C ILE A 133 -9.96 -14.86 -6.06
N LEU A 134 -8.94 -15.50 -6.65
CA LEU A 134 -8.90 -16.96 -6.81
C LEU A 134 -8.79 -17.71 -5.50
N LYS A 135 -8.14 -17.10 -4.50
CA LYS A 135 -7.87 -17.73 -3.21
C LYS A 135 -8.49 -16.93 -2.04
N PRO A 136 -9.82 -16.72 -2.05
CA PRO A 136 -10.48 -15.87 -1.06
C PRO A 136 -10.34 -16.38 0.38
N SER A 137 -10.12 -17.69 0.57
CA SER A 137 -9.88 -18.29 1.87
C SER A 137 -8.62 -17.76 2.57
N GLU A 138 -7.60 -17.33 1.82
CA GLU A 138 -6.36 -16.82 2.38
C GLU A 138 -6.54 -15.43 2.98
N ILE A 139 -7.43 -14.61 2.42
CA ILE A 139 -7.69 -13.24 2.88
C ILE A 139 -8.92 -13.09 3.77
N LYS A 140 -9.74 -14.14 3.95
CA LYS A 140 -11.02 -14.09 4.70
C LYS A 140 -10.90 -13.56 6.13
N ASN A 141 -9.75 -13.76 6.76
CA ASN A 141 -9.48 -13.35 8.14
C ASN A 141 -8.79 -11.96 8.22
N LEU A 142 -8.61 -11.25 7.11
CA LEU A 142 -8.16 -9.87 7.12
C LEU A 142 -9.35 -8.93 7.39
N LYS A 143 -9.07 -7.77 7.97
CA LYS A 143 -10.09 -6.73 8.14
C LYS A 143 -10.59 -6.26 6.78
N LYS A 144 -11.87 -5.89 6.70
CA LYS A 144 -12.43 -5.25 5.51
C LYS A 144 -12.25 -3.74 5.58
N TYR A 145 -11.86 -3.13 4.48
CA TYR A 145 -11.76 -1.68 4.34
C TYR A 145 -13.13 -1.06 4.07
N THR A 146 -13.98 -1.12 5.07
CA THR A 146 -15.36 -0.63 4.99
C THR A 146 -15.41 0.89 4.88
N LEU A 147 -16.57 1.43 4.46
CA LEU A 147 -16.82 2.86 4.47
C LEU A 147 -16.58 3.48 5.85
N ASN A 148 -16.92 2.77 6.94
CA ASN A 148 -16.68 3.26 8.29
C ASN A 148 -15.19 3.43 8.59
N GLU A 149 -14.34 2.50 8.15
CA GLU A 149 -12.89 2.63 8.31
C GLU A 149 -12.34 3.79 7.46
N GLN A 150 -12.84 3.96 6.24
CA GLN A 150 -12.49 5.11 5.39
C GLN A 150 -12.88 6.44 6.02
N MET A 151 -14.08 6.52 6.62
CA MET A 151 -14.52 7.74 7.32
C MET A 151 -13.67 8.04 8.56
N LYS A 152 -13.33 7.04 9.37
CA LYS A 152 -12.40 7.23 10.51
C LYS A 152 -11.06 7.82 10.08
N GLU A 153 -10.51 7.34 8.96
CA GLU A 153 -9.27 7.90 8.40
C GLU A 153 -9.46 9.34 7.92
N THR A 154 -10.61 9.65 7.36
CA THR A 154 -10.93 11.00 6.87
C THR A 154 -11.12 12.00 8.00
N GLU A 155 -11.47 11.57 9.23
CA GLU A 155 -11.54 12.47 10.41
C GLU A 155 -10.19 13.17 10.67
N LEU A 156 -9.07 12.53 10.32
CA LEU A 156 -7.75 13.17 10.44
C LEU A 156 -7.64 14.48 9.63
N PHE A 157 -8.37 14.59 8.52
CA PHE A 157 -8.45 15.81 7.73
C PHE A 157 -9.11 16.94 8.53
N PHE A 158 -10.21 16.66 9.22
CA PHE A 158 -10.88 17.66 10.05
C PHE A 158 -10.03 18.09 11.23
N ASP A 159 -9.52 17.11 12.00
CA ASP A 159 -8.84 17.38 13.27
C ASP A 159 -7.48 18.03 13.09
N TRP A 160 -6.71 17.56 12.11
CA TRP A 160 -5.30 17.95 11.98
C TRP A 160 -5.05 18.94 10.85
N TYR A 161 -5.67 18.74 9.66
CA TYR A 161 -5.45 19.66 8.57
C TYR A 161 -6.30 20.92 8.70
N LEU A 162 -7.61 20.79 8.88
CA LEU A 162 -8.48 21.98 9.00
C LEU A 162 -8.31 22.68 10.34
N GLU A 163 -8.47 21.97 11.46
CA GLU A 163 -8.46 22.60 12.78
C GLU A 163 -7.03 23.01 13.21
N LYS A 164 -6.06 22.06 13.20
CA LYS A 164 -4.72 22.35 13.74
C LYS A 164 -3.80 23.06 12.77
N HIS A 165 -3.93 22.86 11.44
CA HIS A 165 -3.01 23.46 10.47
C HIS A 165 -3.58 24.75 9.86
N LEU A 166 -4.88 24.77 9.50
CA LEU A 166 -5.51 25.96 8.92
C LEU A 166 -6.21 26.84 9.97
N ASN A 167 -6.26 26.42 11.23
CA ASN A 167 -7.02 27.08 12.30
C ASN A 167 -8.49 27.32 11.91
N LYS A 168 -9.11 26.32 11.28
CA LYS A 168 -10.45 26.40 10.70
C LYS A 168 -11.36 25.36 11.34
N THR A 169 -12.35 25.84 12.09
CA THR A 169 -13.39 24.98 12.69
C THR A 169 -14.51 24.74 11.69
N ILE A 170 -14.94 23.51 11.55
CA ILE A 170 -16.09 23.09 10.73
C ILE A 170 -17.22 22.68 11.65
N LEU A 171 -18.42 23.18 11.39
CA LEU A 171 -19.60 22.85 12.17
C LEU A 171 -19.93 21.35 12.09
N ASP A 172 -20.47 20.79 13.15
CA ASP A 172 -20.85 19.38 13.17
C ASP A 172 -21.90 19.02 12.12
N SER A 173 -22.80 19.97 11.78
CA SER A 173 -23.75 19.86 10.67
C SER A 173 -23.02 19.63 9.33
N ASP A 174 -21.94 20.39 9.09
CA ASP A 174 -21.19 20.31 7.84
C ASP A 174 -20.31 19.06 7.79
N LYS A 175 -19.75 18.62 8.94
CA LYS A 175 -19.11 17.31 9.05
C LYS A 175 -20.09 16.17 8.77
N LYS A 176 -21.34 16.26 9.28
CA LYS A 176 -22.41 15.29 8.99
C LYS A 176 -22.80 15.31 7.51
N LYS A 177 -22.92 16.50 6.89
CA LYS A 177 -23.18 16.67 5.45
C LYS A 177 -22.08 16.00 4.61
N PHE A 178 -20.82 16.25 4.95
CA PHE A 178 -19.67 15.61 4.30
C PHE A 178 -19.73 14.08 4.34
N ARG A 179 -19.94 13.51 5.53
CA ARG A 179 -20.05 12.05 5.69
C ARG A 179 -21.22 11.46 4.90
N LYS A 180 -22.35 12.19 4.80
CA LYS A 180 -23.51 11.79 4.00
C LYS A 180 -23.16 11.77 2.51
N ILE A 181 -22.48 12.81 2.01
CA ILE A 181 -22.03 12.91 0.62
C ILE A 181 -21.10 11.74 0.28
N PHE A 182 -20.06 11.49 1.08
CA PHE A 182 -19.17 10.34 0.88
C PHE A 182 -19.90 9.00 0.86
N ARG A 183 -20.87 8.82 1.75
CA ARG A 183 -21.71 7.61 1.79
C ARG A 183 -22.53 7.45 0.52
N ASN A 184 -23.11 8.54 0.02
CA ASN A 184 -23.91 8.51 -1.21
C ASN A 184 -23.04 8.16 -2.41
N ILE A 185 -21.85 8.77 -2.54
CA ILE A 185 -20.89 8.46 -3.61
C ILE A 185 -20.45 7.00 -3.53
N TYR A 186 -20.07 6.50 -2.35
CA TYR A 186 -19.68 5.11 -2.13
C TYR A 186 -20.75 4.12 -2.60
N LYS A 187 -22.02 4.39 -2.24
CA LYS A 187 -23.16 3.56 -2.67
C LYS A 187 -23.42 3.66 -4.16
N LYS A 188 -23.40 4.88 -4.72
CA LYS A 188 -23.62 5.11 -6.16
C LYS A 188 -22.59 4.40 -7.01
N LEU A 189 -21.31 4.43 -6.60
CA LEU A 189 -20.22 3.73 -7.28
C LEU A 189 -20.23 2.22 -7.02
N ASN A 190 -21.14 1.71 -6.20
CA ASN A 190 -21.23 0.29 -5.85
C ASN A 190 -19.87 -0.30 -5.44
N ILE A 191 -19.14 0.40 -4.57
CA ILE A 191 -17.80 -0.01 -4.16
C ILE A 191 -17.88 -1.30 -3.35
N LYS A 192 -17.17 -2.33 -3.81
CA LYS A 192 -17.12 -3.65 -3.18
C LYS A 192 -15.72 -3.94 -2.65
N ASN A 193 -15.64 -4.69 -1.55
CA ASN A 193 -14.39 -5.10 -0.91
C ASN A 193 -14.22 -6.61 -1.07
N TYR A 194 -13.35 -7.04 -1.98
CA TYR A 194 -13.23 -8.43 -2.38
C TYR A 194 -11.81 -8.91 -2.68
N CYS A 195 -10.83 -8.01 -2.73
CA CYS A 195 -9.44 -8.39 -3.00
C CYS A 195 -8.49 -7.95 -1.88
N LEU A 196 -7.29 -8.48 -1.90
CA LEU A 196 -6.20 -8.03 -1.03
C LEU A 196 -5.79 -6.61 -1.43
N VAL A 197 -5.85 -5.68 -0.49
CA VAL A 197 -5.38 -4.30 -0.64
C VAL A 197 -4.22 -4.08 0.30
N LEU A 198 -3.07 -3.65 -0.23
CA LEU A 198 -1.84 -3.43 0.52
C LEU A 198 -1.84 -2.10 1.27
N ARG A 199 -2.69 -1.16 0.88
CA ARG A 199 -2.87 0.21 1.40
C ARG A 199 -1.76 1.17 1.03
N ASP A 200 -0.51 0.76 1.19
CA ASP A 200 0.66 1.60 0.98
C ASP A 200 1.50 1.08 -0.20
N PHE A 201 0.81 0.66 -1.29
CA PHE A 201 1.46 0.28 -2.54
C PHE A 201 1.87 1.54 -3.32
N HIS A 202 3.01 2.09 -2.96
CA HIS A 202 3.57 3.30 -3.54
C HIS A 202 5.10 3.20 -3.66
N VAL A 203 5.71 4.13 -4.37
CA VAL A 203 7.11 4.06 -4.81
C VAL A 203 8.14 3.89 -3.67
N ASP A 204 7.89 4.42 -2.47
CA ASP A 204 8.81 4.26 -1.34
C ASP A 204 8.82 2.83 -0.77
N ASN A 205 7.76 2.06 -1.02
CA ASN A 205 7.58 0.69 -0.53
C ASN A 205 7.85 -0.37 -1.61
N ILE A 206 8.34 0.06 -2.77
CA ILE A 206 8.70 -0.82 -3.89
C ILE A 206 10.20 -0.73 -4.10
N ILE A 207 10.87 -1.88 -4.03
CA ILE A 207 12.32 -2.01 -4.19
C ILE A 207 12.59 -2.83 -5.45
N PRO A 208 13.06 -2.23 -6.54
CA PRO A 208 13.51 -2.98 -7.71
C PRO A 208 14.72 -3.84 -7.32
N THR A 209 14.57 -5.17 -7.42
CA THR A 209 15.64 -6.13 -7.12
C THR A 209 16.20 -6.73 -8.41
N GLN A 210 17.46 -7.14 -8.41
CA GLN A 210 18.14 -7.77 -9.57
C GLN A 210 18.18 -6.88 -10.82
N VAL A 211 18.20 -5.56 -10.63
CA VAL A 211 18.29 -4.61 -11.73
C VAL A 211 19.68 -4.70 -12.37
N PRO A 212 19.80 -4.83 -13.70
CA PRO A 212 21.07 -4.81 -14.39
C PRO A 212 21.87 -3.54 -14.07
N GLN A 213 23.20 -3.67 -13.84
CA GLN A 213 24.06 -2.54 -13.48
C GLN A 213 24.15 -1.45 -14.54
N LYS A 214 23.92 -1.79 -15.81
CA LYS A 214 23.82 -0.83 -16.92
C LYS A 214 22.62 -1.21 -17.79
N TYR A 215 21.63 -0.33 -17.81
CA TYR A 215 20.61 -0.35 -18.82
C TYR A 215 21.08 0.53 -20.00
N ASP A 216 21.32 -0.10 -21.16
CA ASP A 216 21.82 0.58 -22.36
C ASP A 216 20.71 1.34 -23.14
N GLY A 217 19.45 1.30 -22.64
CA GLY A 217 18.29 1.94 -23.27
C GLY A 217 17.86 1.28 -24.59
N LYS A 218 18.58 0.26 -25.07
CA LYS A 218 18.34 -0.40 -26.37
C LYS A 218 17.78 -1.81 -26.23
N THR A 219 18.24 -2.53 -25.22
CA THR A 219 17.75 -3.88 -24.96
C THR A 219 16.36 -3.80 -24.35
N PRO A 220 15.33 -4.47 -24.90
CA PRO A 220 14.03 -4.55 -24.27
C PRO A 220 14.21 -5.22 -22.91
N ILE A 221 14.15 -4.46 -21.82
CA ILE A 221 14.08 -5.07 -20.50
C ILE A 221 12.74 -5.77 -20.43
N SER A 222 12.77 -7.10 -20.50
CA SER A 222 11.61 -7.89 -20.12
C SER A 222 11.58 -8.02 -18.59
N SER A 223 10.41 -8.28 -18.02
CA SER A 223 10.22 -8.64 -16.60
C SER A 223 11.10 -9.82 -16.14
N LYS A 224 11.83 -10.48 -17.05
CA LYS A 224 12.83 -11.49 -16.76
C LYS A 224 14.11 -10.95 -16.09
N TYR A 225 14.33 -9.64 -16.11
CA TYR A 225 15.60 -9.06 -15.65
C TYR A 225 15.55 -8.38 -14.29
N PHE A 226 14.38 -8.14 -13.74
CA PHE A 226 14.25 -7.61 -12.38
C PHE A 226 12.91 -8.00 -11.76
N ASN A 227 12.86 -8.01 -10.43
CA ASN A 227 11.65 -8.23 -9.65
C ASN A 227 11.33 -6.99 -8.82
N LEU A 228 10.05 -6.80 -8.51
CA LEU A 228 9.62 -5.75 -7.60
C LEU A 228 9.47 -6.33 -6.19
N GLY A 229 10.42 -5.99 -5.31
CA GLY A 229 10.30 -6.30 -3.89
C GLY A 229 9.31 -5.35 -3.22
N ILE A 230 8.33 -5.89 -2.50
CA ILE A 230 7.31 -5.11 -1.79
C ILE A 230 7.57 -5.17 -0.30
N ILE A 231 7.59 -4.00 0.34
CA ILE A 231 7.73 -3.85 1.79
C ILE A 231 6.54 -3.07 2.37
N ASP A 232 6.45 -2.99 3.69
CA ASP A 232 5.42 -2.24 4.45
C ASP A 232 3.97 -2.68 4.17
N PHE A 233 3.77 -3.98 3.98
CA PHE A 233 2.50 -4.62 3.60
C PHE A 233 1.66 -5.13 4.78
N GLN A 234 2.14 -5.06 6.01
CA GLN A 234 1.50 -5.70 7.18
C GLN A 234 0.12 -5.16 7.54
N ASP A 235 -0.22 -3.97 7.05
CA ASP A 235 -1.53 -3.33 7.25
C ASP A 235 -2.52 -3.66 6.14
N ALA A 236 -2.22 -4.68 5.32
CA ALA A 236 -3.09 -5.16 4.27
C ALA A 236 -4.45 -5.62 4.80
N LEU A 237 -5.47 -5.44 3.97
CA LEU A 237 -6.88 -5.72 4.30
C LEU A 237 -7.65 -6.15 3.05
N VAL A 238 -8.92 -6.50 3.22
CA VAL A 238 -9.81 -6.79 2.10
C VAL A 238 -10.50 -5.51 1.67
N GLY A 239 -10.27 -5.07 0.44
CA GLY A 239 -10.78 -3.82 -0.09
C GLY A 239 -11.12 -3.84 -1.57
N SER A 240 -11.34 -2.66 -2.12
CA SER A 240 -11.51 -2.46 -3.56
C SER A 240 -10.14 -2.30 -4.23
N PRO A 241 -9.93 -2.94 -5.39
CA PRO A 241 -8.67 -2.85 -6.13
C PRO A 241 -8.31 -1.41 -6.54
N ALA A 242 -9.29 -0.54 -6.66
CA ALA A 242 -9.07 0.86 -7.01
C ALA A 242 -8.24 1.64 -5.97
N TYR A 243 -8.19 1.16 -4.71
CA TYR A 243 -7.42 1.83 -3.66
C TYR A 243 -5.91 1.78 -3.92
N ASP A 244 -5.35 0.59 -4.13
CA ASP A 244 -3.90 0.45 -4.33
C ASP A 244 -3.45 1.07 -5.64
N LEU A 245 -4.29 1.00 -6.69
CA LEU A 245 -3.98 1.68 -7.92
C LEU A 245 -3.94 3.21 -7.72
N SER A 246 -4.88 3.78 -6.95
CA SER A 246 -4.84 5.20 -6.60
C SER A 246 -3.60 5.55 -5.78
N SER A 247 -3.16 4.64 -4.89
CA SER A 247 -1.95 4.81 -4.09
C SER A 247 -0.68 4.89 -4.95
N LEU A 248 -0.62 4.09 -6.02
CA LEU A 248 0.51 4.06 -6.96
C LEU A 248 0.54 5.30 -7.86
N ILE A 249 -0.59 5.64 -8.50
CA ILE A 249 -0.61 6.68 -9.55
C ILE A 249 -0.74 8.10 -9.00
N GLU A 250 -1.10 8.25 -7.73
CA GLU A 250 -1.20 9.54 -7.05
C GLU A 250 -0.37 9.56 -5.75
N ASP A 251 0.86 9.05 -5.84
CA ASP A 251 1.84 9.22 -4.78
C ASP A 251 2.32 10.69 -4.76
N VAL A 252 2.12 11.33 -3.62
CA VAL A 252 2.52 12.75 -3.41
C VAL A 252 4.02 12.98 -3.50
N ARG A 253 4.83 11.91 -3.36
CA ARG A 253 6.29 11.95 -3.42
C ARG A 253 6.82 11.86 -4.85
N ALA A 254 6.06 11.19 -5.73
CA ALA A 254 6.41 10.93 -7.12
C ALA A 254 5.23 11.22 -8.06
N PRO A 255 4.80 12.48 -8.17
CA PRO A 255 3.68 12.83 -9.02
C PRO A 255 4.02 12.55 -10.50
N ILE A 256 3.14 11.82 -11.17
CA ILE A 256 3.22 11.52 -12.59
C ILE A 256 2.16 12.29 -13.37
N ASN A 257 2.39 12.48 -14.67
CA ASN A 257 1.44 13.18 -15.53
C ASN A 257 0.24 12.30 -15.89
N GLU A 258 -0.82 12.92 -16.44
CA GLU A 258 -2.08 12.23 -16.76
C GLU A 258 -1.90 11.15 -17.84
N GLU A 259 -0.98 11.32 -18.79
CA GLU A 259 -0.69 10.31 -19.80
C GLU A 259 -0.13 9.03 -19.15
N MET A 260 0.80 9.19 -18.23
CA MET A 260 1.38 8.07 -17.48
C MET A 260 0.33 7.39 -16.61
N LYS A 261 -0.52 8.14 -15.90
CA LYS A 261 -1.63 7.56 -15.12
C LYS A 261 -2.52 6.68 -16.00
N LYS A 262 -2.95 7.19 -17.17
CA LYS A 262 -3.78 6.44 -18.11
C LYS A 262 -3.09 5.16 -18.58
N LYS A 263 -1.78 5.22 -18.88
CA LYS A 263 -1.00 4.03 -19.27
C LYS A 263 -0.99 2.98 -18.16
N ILE A 264 -0.74 3.38 -16.93
CA ILE A 264 -0.70 2.45 -15.78
C ILE A 264 -2.08 1.83 -15.53
N ILE A 265 -3.16 2.63 -15.56
CA ILE A 265 -4.54 2.15 -15.43
C ILE A 265 -4.84 1.15 -16.54
N PHE A 266 -4.46 1.45 -17.80
CA PHE A 266 -4.66 0.55 -18.93
C PHE A 266 -3.91 -0.78 -18.73
N ILE A 267 -2.64 -0.73 -18.32
CA ILE A 267 -1.83 -1.93 -18.07
C ILE A 267 -2.46 -2.79 -16.96
N TYR A 268 -2.87 -2.17 -15.86
CA TYR A 268 -3.58 -2.83 -14.79
C TYR A 268 -4.87 -3.52 -15.29
N LYS A 269 -5.69 -2.80 -16.07
CA LYS A 269 -6.91 -3.35 -16.68
C LYS A 269 -6.63 -4.53 -17.62
N VAL A 270 -5.55 -4.45 -18.41
CA VAL A 270 -5.13 -5.56 -19.29
C VAL A 270 -4.70 -6.78 -18.49
N ALA A 271 -3.91 -6.57 -17.43
CA ALA A 271 -3.46 -7.65 -16.54
C ALA A 271 -4.64 -8.38 -15.89
N THR A 272 -5.63 -7.64 -15.40
CA THR A 272 -6.84 -8.22 -14.81
C THR A 272 -7.77 -8.85 -15.86
N LYS A 273 -7.97 -8.21 -17.02
CA LYS A 273 -8.81 -8.72 -18.10
C LYS A 273 -8.24 -9.97 -18.76
N GLY A 274 -6.94 -9.99 -19.02
CA GLY A 274 -6.26 -11.16 -19.56
C GLY A 274 -6.45 -12.38 -18.67
N PHE A 275 -6.34 -12.18 -17.38
CA PHE A 275 -6.60 -13.21 -16.39
C PHE A 275 -8.05 -13.73 -16.45
N ILE A 276 -9.04 -12.82 -16.45
CA ILE A 276 -10.46 -13.18 -16.49
C ILE A 276 -10.80 -13.88 -17.81
N LYS A 277 -10.31 -13.38 -18.96
CA LYS A 277 -10.53 -14.00 -20.27
C LYS A 277 -9.94 -15.41 -20.34
N ASN A 278 -8.72 -15.59 -19.86
CA ASN A 278 -8.04 -16.88 -19.84
C ASN A 278 -8.70 -17.88 -18.89
N ASN A 279 -9.37 -17.41 -17.87
CA ASN A 279 -10.07 -18.26 -16.90
C ASN A 279 -11.56 -18.44 -17.25
N SER A 280 -12.23 -17.45 -17.87
CA SER A 280 -13.64 -17.56 -18.27
C SER A 280 -13.87 -18.54 -19.42
N SER A 281 -12.95 -18.62 -20.38
CA SER A 281 -13.02 -19.62 -21.46
C SER A 281 -12.86 -21.06 -20.95
N LYS A 282 -12.27 -21.23 -19.77
CA LYS A 282 -12.01 -22.51 -19.12
C LYS A 282 -13.09 -22.90 -18.12
N ILE A 283 -13.83 -21.93 -17.58
CA ILE A 283 -14.97 -22.13 -16.68
C ILE A 283 -16.17 -22.73 -17.44
N GLY A 284 -16.24 -22.58 -18.77
CA GLY A 284 -17.31 -23.13 -19.62
C GLY A 284 -17.10 -24.56 -20.13
N LYS A 285 -15.91 -25.16 -20.00
CA LYS A 285 -15.61 -26.57 -20.35
C LYS A 285 -14.46 -27.05 -19.46
N PRO A 286 -14.66 -28.14 -18.68
CA PRO A 286 -13.57 -28.69 -17.88
C PRO A 286 -12.47 -29.24 -18.81
N ASP A 287 -11.30 -28.60 -18.77
CA ASP A 287 -10.09 -29.11 -19.43
C ASP A 287 -9.44 -30.13 -18.47
N PRO A 288 -9.23 -31.40 -18.92
CA PRO A 288 -8.65 -32.43 -18.08
C PRO A 288 -7.25 -32.14 -17.52
N GLN A 289 -6.52 -31.19 -18.10
CA GLN A 289 -5.19 -30.80 -17.61
C GLN A 289 -5.22 -29.75 -16.46
N TRP A 290 -6.38 -29.17 -16.18
CA TRP A 290 -6.57 -28.17 -15.15
C TRP A 290 -6.47 -28.72 -13.73
N HIS A 291 -6.77 -29.99 -13.53
CA HIS A 291 -6.69 -30.69 -12.23
C HIS A 291 -5.28 -30.74 -11.64
N LYS A 292 -4.25 -30.40 -12.40
CA LYS A 292 -2.85 -30.38 -11.91
C LYS A 292 -2.43 -29.07 -11.24
N PHE A 293 -3.17 -27.96 -11.44
CA PHE A 293 -2.75 -26.62 -11.01
C PHE A 293 -3.78 -25.81 -10.21
N THR A 294 -5.03 -26.29 -10.10
CA THR A 294 -6.08 -25.62 -9.32
C THR A 294 -6.80 -26.63 -8.43
N PRO A 295 -7.12 -26.23 -7.18
CA PRO A 295 -8.06 -27.01 -6.37
C PRO A 295 -9.39 -27.12 -7.13
N GLN A 296 -10.04 -28.27 -7.06
CA GLN A 296 -11.36 -28.53 -7.64
C GLN A 296 -12.36 -27.49 -7.16
N TYR A 297 -12.71 -26.54 -8.02
CA TYR A 297 -13.83 -25.62 -7.78
C TYR A 297 -14.95 -26.02 -8.74
N GLU A 298 -15.88 -26.82 -8.24
CA GLU A 298 -17.21 -27.06 -8.82
C GLU A 298 -18.15 -25.88 -8.46
N ASP A 299 -17.71 -24.62 -8.62
CA ASP A 299 -18.43 -23.52 -8.00
C ASP A 299 -18.92 -22.54 -9.06
N GLU A 300 -20.18 -22.67 -9.51
CA GLU A 300 -20.91 -21.67 -10.29
C GLU A 300 -20.79 -20.27 -9.63
N ASP A 301 -20.72 -20.22 -8.30
CA ASP A 301 -20.56 -19.02 -7.50
C ASP A 301 -19.22 -18.29 -7.81
N LEU A 302 -18.15 -19.03 -8.12
CA LEU A 302 -16.87 -18.44 -8.51
C LEU A 302 -16.94 -17.76 -9.89
N TYR A 303 -17.64 -18.39 -10.86
CA TYR A 303 -17.85 -17.79 -12.18
C TYR A 303 -18.61 -16.47 -12.09
N TYR A 304 -19.72 -16.44 -11.37
CA TYR A 304 -20.51 -15.22 -11.17
C TYR A 304 -19.73 -14.17 -10.39
N LYS A 305 -18.92 -14.58 -9.40
CA LYS A 305 -18.03 -13.66 -8.68
C LYS A 305 -16.98 -13.06 -9.61
N LEU A 306 -16.31 -13.84 -10.44
CA LEU A 306 -15.31 -13.36 -11.40
C LEU A 306 -15.94 -12.45 -12.46
N LYS A 307 -17.13 -12.80 -12.96
CA LYS A 307 -17.89 -11.98 -13.90
C LYS A 307 -18.27 -10.64 -13.27
N ASN A 308 -18.82 -10.65 -12.06
CA ASN A 308 -19.19 -9.44 -11.34
C ASN A 308 -17.97 -8.56 -11.02
N ILE A 309 -16.82 -9.16 -10.74
CA ILE A 309 -15.56 -8.45 -10.51
C ILE A 309 -15.02 -7.84 -11.79
N ALA A 310 -15.12 -8.57 -12.92
CA ALA A 310 -14.75 -8.04 -14.22
C ALA A 310 -15.59 -6.82 -14.56
N GLU A 311 -16.92 -6.91 -14.41
CA GLU A 311 -17.84 -5.80 -14.64
C GLU A 311 -17.54 -4.64 -13.68
N ASP A 312 -17.25 -4.90 -12.40
CA ASP A 312 -16.87 -3.89 -11.41
C ASP A 312 -15.55 -3.20 -11.76
N THR A 313 -14.59 -3.92 -12.32
CA THR A 313 -13.27 -3.37 -12.73
C THR A 313 -13.38 -2.56 -14.03
N PHE A 314 -14.37 -2.82 -14.89
CA PHE A 314 -14.53 -2.10 -16.18
C PHE A 314 -15.54 -0.96 -16.11
N ASN A 315 -16.60 -1.10 -15.32
CA ASN A 315 -17.62 -0.08 -15.18
C ASN A 315 -17.19 0.93 -14.08
N ASP A 316 -17.07 2.18 -14.47
CA ASP A 316 -16.72 3.29 -13.57
C ASP A 316 -15.42 3.12 -12.77
N PHE A 317 -14.54 2.19 -13.18
CA PHE A 317 -13.32 1.89 -12.42
C PHE A 317 -12.45 3.11 -12.20
N GLU A 318 -12.28 3.96 -13.22
CA GLU A 318 -11.50 5.19 -13.10
C GLU A 318 -12.13 6.19 -12.12
N THR A 319 -13.47 6.22 -12.06
CA THR A 319 -14.18 7.01 -11.06
C THR A 319 -13.99 6.45 -9.65
N LYS A 320 -13.93 5.12 -9.49
CA LYS A 320 -13.58 4.50 -8.20
C LYS A 320 -12.15 4.80 -7.79
N VAL A 321 -11.21 4.80 -8.74
CA VAL A 321 -9.82 5.24 -8.49
C VAL A 321 -9.81 6.70 -8.02
N SER A 322 -10.55 7.58 -8.67
CA SER A 322 -10.69 8.98 -8.27
C SER A 322 -11.32 9.14 -6.88
N TYR A 323 -12.33 8.33 -6.54
CA TYR A 323 -12.91 8.31 -5.21
C TYR A 323 -11.88 7.97 -4.13
N PHE A 324 -11.12 6.90 -4.34
CA PHE A 324 -10.09 6.50 -3.38
C PHE A 324 -8.92 7.48 -3.36
N SER A 325 -8.61 8.13 -4.47
CA SER A 325 -7.64 9.19 -4.49
C SER A 325 -8.05 10.36 -3.61
N ILE A 326 -9.30 10.84 -3.72
CA ILE A 326 -9.82 11.89 -2.85
C ILE A 326 -9.72 11.45 -1.39
N GLN A 327 -10.28 10.29 -1.04
CA GLN A 327 -10.30 9.78 0.32
C GLN A 327 -8.88 9.65 0.90
N ARG A 328 -7.96 9.05 0.13
CA ARG A 328 -6.57 8.85 0.54
C ARG A 328 -5.83 10.18 0.71
N ASN A 329 -5.99 11.13 -0.20
CA ASN A 329 -5.29 12.41 -0.10
C ASN A 329 -5.84 13.29 1.02
N LEU A 330 -7.13 13.22 1.35
CA LEU A 330 -7.67 13.85 2.56
C LEU A 330 -7.07 13.24 3.83
N LYS A 331 -6.96 11.91 3.91
CA LYS A 331 -6.24 11.21 4.98
C LYS A 331 -4.79 11.68 5.07
N ILE A 332 -4.07 11.77 3.94
CA ILE A 332 -2.66 12.21 3.86
C ILE A 332 -2.50 13.63 4.41
N LEU A 333 -3.36 14.57 4.02
CA LEU A 333 -3.35 15.93 4.56
C LEU A 333 -3.43 15.92 6.09
N GLY A 334 -4.33 15.12 6.65
CA GLY A 334 -4.46 14.95 8.09
C GLY A 334 -3.25 14.30 8.75
N ILE A 335 -2.75 13.19 8.18
CA ILE A 335 -1.58 12.47 8.73
C ILE A 335 -0.34 13.36 8.74
N PHE A 336 -0.04 14.06 7.66
CA PHE A 336 1.17 14.90 7.58
C PHE A 336 1.13 16.07 8.56
N CYS A 337 -0.06 16.66 8.76
CA CYS A 337 -0.24 17.66 9.80
C CYS A 337 -0.11 17.06 11.20
N ARG A 338 -0.65 15.88 11.47
CA ARG A 338 -0.48 15.16 12.73
C ARG A 338 1.00 14.87 13.02
N LEU A 339 1.75 14.39 12.04
CA LEU A 339 3.19 14.15 12.16
C LEU A 339 3.95 15.43 12.53
N LYS A 340 3.58 16.59 11.94
CA LYS A 340 4.16 17.88 12.30
C LYS A 340 3.85 18.30 13.73
N TYR A 341 2.57 18.31 14.09
CA TYR A 341 2.14 18.94 15.36
C TYR A 341 2.31 18.03 16.57
N ARG A 342 2.02 16.73 16.42
CA ARG A 342 2.15 15.73 17.49
C ARG A 342 3.57 15.16 17.59
N ASP A 343 4.12 14.72 16.45
CA ASP A 343 5.34 13.92 16.41
C ASP A 343 6.59 14.75 16.07
N LYS A 344 6.42 16.06 15.84
CA LYS A 344 7.49 17.03 15.50
C LYS A 344 8.26 16.68 14.22
N LYS A 345 7.67 15.91 13.32
CA LYS A 345 8.22 15.51 12.01
C LYS A 345 7.72 16.45 10.92
N THR A 346 8.52 17.45 10.55
CA THR A 346 8.13 18.52 9.62
C THR A 346 8.38 18.20 8.16
N THR A 347 9.15 17.16 7.86
CA THR A 347 9.59 16.80 6.50
C THR A 347 8.45 16.50 5.52
N TYR A 348 7.27 16.09 6.04
CA TYR A 348 6.11 15.73 5.22
C TYR A 348 5.26 16.92 4.75
N ILE A 349 5.42 18.09 5.37
CA ILE A 349 4.61 19.29 5.05
C ILE A 349 4.82 19.74 3.59
N LYS A 350 5.99 19.52 3.05
CA LYS A 350 6.30 19.84 1.63
C LYS A 350 5.39 19.12 0.62
N TYR A 351 4.73 18.04 1.02
CA TYR A 351 3.83 17.26 0.16
C TYR A 351 2.37 17.70 0.21
N LEU A 352 1.98 18.58 1.14
CA LEU A 352 0.60 19.06 1.24
C LEU A 352 0.09 19.72 -0.06
N PRO A 353 0.87 20.55 -0.78
CA PRO A 353 0.42 21.13 -2.04
C PRO A 353 0.06 20.08 -3.09
N GLN A 354 0.82 18.98 -3.16
CA GLN A 354 0.56 17.90 -4.11
C GLN A 354 -0.69 17.10 -3.72
N ALA A 355 -0.87 16.79 -2.44
CA ALA A 355 -2.08 16.12 -1.95
C ALA A 355 -3.35 16.95 -2.24
N LYS A 356 -3.30 18.25 -2.01
CA LYS A 356 -4.37 19.19 -2.37
C LYS A 356 -4.66 19.18 -3.88
N LYS A 357 -3.61 19.22 -4.69
CA LYS A 357 -3.73 19.17 -6.15
C LYS A 357 -4.48 17.90 -6.59
N PHE A 358 -4.13 16.75 -6.04
CA PHE A 358 -4.82 15.49 -6.35
C PHE A 358 -6.30 15.52 -5.95
N VAL A 359 -6.64 16.04 -4.76
CA VAL A 359 -8.06 16.21 -4.37
C VAL A 359 -8.78 17.10 -5.37
N ARG A 360 -8.23 18.29 -5.68
CA ARG A 360 -8.83 19.26 -6.60
C ARG A 360 -9.02 18.69 -8.01
N ASP A 361 -8.03 17.96 -8.54
CA ASP A 361 -8.09 17.44 -9.89
C ASP A 361 -9.16 16.32 -10.00
N ASN A 362 -9.28 15.46 -8.99
CA ASN A 362 -10.32 14.44 -8.96
C ASN A 362 -11.72 15.02 -8.73
N LEU A 363 -11.85 16.12 -8.00
CA LEU A 363 -13.14 16.82 -7.83
C LEU A 363 -13.68 17.47 -9.13
N LYS A 364 -12.91 17.48 -10.22
CA LYS A 364 -13.41 17.91 -11.55
C LYS A 364 -14.35 16.90 -12.17
N ASN A 365 -14.32 15.63 -11.73
CA ASN A 365 -15.26 14.61 -12.20
C ASN A 365 -16.68 14.97 -11.71
N PRO A 366 -17.66 15.05 -12.64
CA PRO A 366 -19.05 15.44 -12.29
C PRO A 366 -19.70 14.57 -11.21
N GLN A 367 -19.27 13.32 -11.05
CA GLN A 367 -19.80 12.43 -10.02
C GLN A 367 -19.48 12.90 -8.59
N PHE A 368 -18.55 13.83 -8.42
CA PHE A 368 -18.14 14.41 -7.14
C PHE A 368 -18.62 15.85 -6.94
N GLU A 369 -19.56 16.34 -7.75
CA GLU A 369 -20.02 17.74 -7.71
C GLU A 369 -20.57 18.14 -6.34
N GLU A 370 -21.36 17.27 -5.67
CA GLU A 370 -21.83 17.55 -4.30
C GLU A 370 -20.67 17.74 -3.30
N LEU A 371 -19.62 16.93 -3.47
CA LEU A 371 -18.42 17.03 -2.62
C LEU A 371 -17.63 18.30 -2.91
N LYS A 372 -17.48 18.65 -4.18
CA LYS A 372 -16.83 19.88 -4.60
C LYS A 372 -17.57 21.12 -4.04
N ASN A 373 -18.90 21.14 -4.13
CA ASN A 373 -19.74 22.21 -3.59
C ASN A 373 -19.59 22.31 -2.07
N TRP A 374 -19.48 21.19 -1.36
CA TRP A 374 -19.21 21.20 0.07
C TRP A 374 -17.88 21.92 0.41
N PHE A 375 -16.80 21.69 -0.37
CA PHE A 375 -15.54 22.40 -0.18
C PHE A 375 -15.68 23.91 -0.41
N ILE A 376 -16.42 24.31 -1.45
CA ILE A 376 -16.68 25.73 -1.80
C ILE A 376 -17.50 26.41 -0.69
N GLU A 377 -18.62 25.83 -0.27
CA GLU A 377 -19.50 26.34 0.79
C GLU A 377 -18.73 26.56 2.09
N ASN A 378 -17.85 25.62 2.42
CA ASN A 378 -17.02 25.71 3.60
C ASN A 378 -15.74 26.55 3.39
N LYS A 379 -15.54 27.17 2.24
CA LYS A 379 -14.35 28.00 1.91
C LYS A 379 -13.04 27.24 2.18
N ILE A 380 -12.97 25.95 1.80
CA ILE A 380 -11.78 25.11 1.94
C ILE A 380 -11.11 25.02 0.59
N ASN A 381 -9.89 25.55 0.51
CA ASN A 381 -9.08 25.48 -0.70
C ASN A 381 -8.21 24.21 -0.64
N VAL A 382 -8.60 23.20 -1.41
CA VAL A 382 -7.83 21.97 -1.64
C VAL A 382 -7.20 21.97 -3.01
#